data_492a756390d61fc4d73d549ee8ff2d26
#
_entry.id   492a756390d61fc4d73d549ee8ff2d26
#
_cell.length_a   1.000
_cell.length_b   1.000
_cell.length_c   1.000
_cell.angle_alpha   90.00
_cell.angle_beta   90.00
_cell.angle_gamma   90.00
#
_symmetry.space_group_name_H-M   'P 1'
#
loop_
_entity.id
_entity.type
_entity.pdbx_description
1 polymer ?
#
loop_
_entity_poly.entity_id
_entity_poly.type
_entity_poly.pdbx_seq_one_letter_code
_entity_poly.pdbx_strand_id
1 'polypeptide(L)'
;MIVIDQHAAHEKVLYERLMKQYQNTVPSQMGVPPILLTLTAIEADALNQNQKVLSDLGFHIENFGGNEYRIDGVPSILPSVSKKEMLKELIAELANHNQLKTPESIIAKTASMACKAAVKGNHTLSLLEAKTLIDELMNLENPYHCPHGRPTMFEMSKYEIEKKFKRIV
;
A
#
# COMPACT_ATOMS: atom_id res chain seq x y z
N MET A 1 -0.80 8.14 -27.68
CA MET A 1 0.19 7.47 -26.79
C MET A 1 -0.38 7.47 -25.39
N ILE A 2 -0.36 6.32 -24.73
CA ILE A 2 -0.76 6.23 -23.31
C ILE A 2 0.51 6.23 -22.47
N VAL A 3 0.54 7.07 -21.45
CA VAL A 3 1.62 7.14 -20.45
C VAL A 3 1.06 6.62 -19.14
N ILE A 4 1.74 5.68 -18.51
CA ILE A 4 1.33 5.06 -17.24
C ILE A 4 2.39 5.38 -16.19
N ASP A 5 1.94 5.92 -15.05
CA ASP A 5 2.78 6.08 -13.87
C ASP A 5 2.88 4.73 -13.16
N GLN A 6 4.07 4.13 -13.19
CA GLN A 6 4.36 2.84 -12.58
C GLN A 6 4.00 2.82 -11.09
N HIS A 7 4.33 3.88 -10.35
CA HIS A 7 4.08 3.94 -8.92
C HIS A 7 2.58 4.00 -8.61
N ALA A 8 1.86 4.91 -9.27
CA ALA A 8 0.42 5.05 -9.09
C ALA A 8 -0.34 3.78 -9.53
N ALA A 9 0.12 3.10 -10.59
CA ALA A 9 -0.45 1.85 -11.06
C ALA A 9 -0.28 0.71 -10.03
N HIS A 10 0.93 0.52 -9.49
CA HIS A 10 1.17 -0.48 -8.43
C HIS A 10 0.35 -0.19 -7.18
N GLU A 11 0.34 1.07 -6.74
CA GLU A 11 -0.45 1.49 -5.58
C GLU A 11 -1.94 1.18 -5.77
N LYS A 12 -2.48 1.46 -6.96
CA LYS A 12 -3.88 1.15 -7.29
C LYS A 12 -4.17 -0.34 -7.27
N VAL A 13 -3.34 -1.14 -7.94
CA VAL A 13 -3.51 -2.60 -7.98
C VAL A 13 -3.42 -3.20 -6.57
N LEU A 14 -2.45 -2.78 -5.78
CA LEU A 14 -2.27 -3.28 -4.43
C LEU A 14 -3.42 -2.87 -3.50
N TYR A 15 -3.88 -1.62 -3.61
CA TYR A 15 -5.05 -1.14 -2.88
C TYR A 15 -6.30 -1.99 -3.17
N GLU A 16 -6.60 -2.24 -4.45
CA GLU A 16 -7.77 -3.04 -4.83
C GLU A 16 -7.67 -4.49 -4.34
N ARG A 17 -6.47 -5.07 -4.35
CA ARG A 17 -6.21 -6.40 -3.78
C ARG A 17 -6.47 -6.41 -2.28
N LEU A 18 -5.96 -5.43 -1.55
CA LEU A 18 -6.18 -5.31 -0.10
C LEU A 18 -7.65 -5.08 0.22
N MET A 19 -8.35 -4.24 -0.55
CA MET A 19 -9.79 -4.02 -0.39
C MET A 19 -10.60 -5.30 -0.60
N LYS A 20 -10.30 -6.06 -1.65
CA LYS A 20 -10.95 -7.37 -1.89
C LYS A 20 -10.65 -8.37 -0.78
N GLN A 21 -9.43 -8.36 -0.25
CA GLN A 21 -9.06 -9.23 0.86
C GLN A 21 -9.75 -8.80 2.15
N TYR A 22 -9.85 -7.53 2.43
CA TYR A 22 -10.56 -7.02 3.60
C TYR A 22 -12.02 -7.45 3.67
N GLN A 23 -12.68 -7.60 2.50
CA GLN A 23 -14.05 -8.14 2.40
C GLN A 23 -14.14 -9.67 2.57
N ASN A 24 -13.01 -10.35 2.44
CA ASN A 24 -12.89 -11.81 2.58
C ASN A 24 -11.76 -12.10 3.57
N THR A 25 -11.75 -13.25 4.23
CA THR A 25 -10.67 -13.60 5.18
C THR A 25 -9.29 -13.51 4.52
N VAL A 26 -8.45 -12.60 5.03
CA VAL A 26 -7.12 -12.33 4.46
C VAL A 26 -6.11 -13.41 4.86
N PRO A 27 -5.40 -14.04 3.91
CA PRO A 27 -4.27 -14.90 4.23
C PRO A 27 -3.15 -14.10 4.91
N SER A 28 -2.77 -14.52 6.09
CA SER A 28 -1.64 -13.96 6.83
C SER A 28 -0.37 -14.76 6.56
N GLN A 29 0.73 -14.08 6.35
CA GLN A 29 2.05 -14.68 6.33
C GLN A 29 2.68 -14.60 7.71
N MET A 30 2.88 -15.75 8.35
CA MET A 30 3.58 -15.81 9.62
C MET A 30 5.04 -15.41 9.45
N GLY A 31 5.51 -14.49 10.27
CA GLY A 31 6.90 -14.02 10.28
C GLY A 31 7.75 -14.78 11.29
N VAL A 32 8.85 -15.36 10.83
CA VAL A 32 9.86 -15.97 11.73
C VAL A 32 11.20 -15.31 11.41
N PRO A 33 11.83 -14.63 12.35
CA PRO A 33 11.41 -14.35 13.73
C PRO A 33 10.29 -13.30 13.82
N PRO A 34 9.50 -13.26 14.93
CA PRO A 34 8.50 -12.25 15.17
C PRO A 34 9.12 -10.85 15.28
N ILE A 35 8.36 -9.82 14.93
CA ILE A 35 8.78 -8.44 15.07
C ILE A 35 8.36 -7.95 16.46
N LEU A 36 9.31 -7.43 17.23
CA LEU A 36 9.02 -6.75 18.50
C LEU A 36 9.05 -5.24 18.31
N LEU A 37 8.00 -4.57 18.77
CA LEU A 37 7.85 -3.13 18.79
C LEU A 37 7.58 -2.64 20.20
N THR A 38 8.31 -1.60 20.60
CA THR A 38 7.99 -0.82 21.79
C THR A 38 7.22 0.42 21.35
N LEU A 39 6.01 0.60 21.87
CA LEU A 39 5.10 1.68 21.50
C LEU A 39 4.97 2.68 22.64
N THR A 40 4.70 3.94 22.30
CA THR A 40 4.24 4.94 23.27
C THR A 40 2.79 4.64 23.68
N ALA A 41 2.32 5.21 24.77
CA ALA A 41 0.93 5.04 25.21
C ALA A 41 -0.07 5.47 24.13
N ILE A 42 0.20 6.55 23.42
CA ILE A 42 -0.66 7.06 22.33
C ILE A 42 -0.71 6.08 21.17
N GLU A 43 0.44 5.52 20.78
CA GLU A 43 0.53 4.52 19.71
C GLU A 43 -0.17 3.21 20.11
N ALA A 44 -0.03 2.79 21.37
CA ALA A 44 -0.69 1.60 21.90
C ALA A 44 -2.22 1.76 21.89
N ASP A 45 -2.73 2.91 22.31
CA ASP A 45 -4.16 3.22 22.27
C ASP A 45 -4.68 3.23 20.83
N ALA A 46 -3.96 3.86 19.91
CA ALA A 46 -4.34 3.90 18.50
C ALA A 46 -4.34 2.49 17.87
N LEU A 47 -3.35 1.66 18.20
CA LEU A 47 -3.29 0.27 17.76
C LEU A 47 -4.51 -0.52 18.26
N ASN A 48 -4.81 -0.42 19.57
CA ASN A 48 -5.92 -1.15 20.20
C ASN A 48 -7.28 -0.74 19.62
N GLN A 49 -7.49 0.55 19.34
CA GLN A 49 -8.71 1.04 18.68
C GLN A 49 -8.90 0.51 17.26
N ASN A 50 -7.81 0.20 16.56
CA ASN A 50 -7.84 -0.27 15.19
C ASN A 50 -7.50 -1.76 15.06
N GLN A 51 -7.44 -2.51 16.17
CA GLN A 51 -7.02 -3.90 16.20
C GLN A 51 -7.85 -4.79 15.26
N LYS A 52 -9.17 -4.57 15.20
CA LYS A 52 -10.07 -5.32 14.33
C LYS A 52 -9.70 -5.12 12.85
N VAL A 53 -9.55 -3.86 12.41
CA VAL A 53 -9.21 -3.54 11.02
C VAL A 53 -7.85 -4.13 10.65
N LEU A 54 -6.87 -4.02 11.53
CA LEU A 54 -5.53 -4.58 11.32
C LEU A 54 -5.58 -6.11 11.26
N SER A 55 -6.37 -6.75 12.13
CA SER A 55 -6.56 -8.20 12.08
C SER A 55 -7.26 -8.65 10.80
N ASP A 56 -8.30 -7.93 10.38
CA ASP A 56 -9.02 -8.22 9.13
C ASP A 56 -8.12 -8.01 7.90
N LEU A 57 -7.12 -7.13 7.99
CA LEU A 57 -6.06 -6.96 7.00
C LEU A 57 -4.96 -8.03 7.06
N GLY A 58 -5.00 -8.94 8.03
CA GLY A 58 -4.04 -10.04 8.18
C GLY A 58 -2.81 -9.71 9.02
N PHE A 59 -2.85 -8.63 9.81
CA PHE A 59 -1.84 -8.40 10.84
C PHE A 59 -2.18 -9.19 12.10
N HIS A 60 -1.24 -10.01 12.59
CA HIS A 60 -1.32 -10.66 13.89
C HIS A 60 -0.45 -9.92 14.89
N ILE A 61 -1.08 -9.13 15.76
CA ILE A 61 -0.41 -8.26 16.74
C ILE A 61 -0.93 -8.60 18.11
N GLU A 62 -0.04 -8.94 19.03
CA GLU A 62 -0.35 -9.28 20.40
C GLU A 62 0.43 -8.37 21.37
N ASN A 63 -0.21 -7.99 22.49
CA ASN A 63 0.49 -7.32 23.57
C ASN A 63 1.42 -8.34 24.25
N PHE A 64 2.70 -8.03 24.35
CA PHE A 64 3.74 -8.89 24.96
C PHE A 64 4.09 -8.50 26.39
N GLY A 65 3.45 -7.48 26.90
CA GLY A 65 3.63 -6.95 28.25
C GLY A 65 4.05 -5.47 28.24
N GLY A 66 3.44 -4.69 29.12
CA GLY A 66 3.66 -3.25 29.15
C GLY A 66 3.39 -2.58 27.80
N ASN A 67 4.39 -1.88 27.29
CA ASN A 67 4.34 -1.18 26.01
C ASN A 67 4.95 -1.99 24.84
N GLU A 68 5.21 -3.27 25.04
CA GLU A 68 5.78 -4.13 24.01
C GLU A 68 4.69 -4.92 23.30
N TYR A 69 4.81 -4.95 21.97
CA TYR A 69 3.91 -5.67 21.08
C TYR A 69 4.69 -6.62 20.19
N ARG A 70 4.15 -7.84 20.05
CA ARG A 70 4.68 -8.88 19.20
C ARG A 70 3.82 -8.99 17.94
N ILE A 71 4.46 -8.96 16.80
CA ILE A 71 3.83 -9.14 15.49
C ILE A 71 4.33 -10.44 14.89
N ASP A 72 3.45 -11.44 14.87
CA ASP A 72 3.74 -12.78 14.36
C ASP A 72 3.33 -12.93 12.90
N GLY A 73 2.37 -12.12 12.43
CA GLY A 73 1.86 -12.21 11.07
C GLY A 73 1.65 -10.86 10.42
N VAL A 74 1.85 -10.83 9.12
CA VAL A 74 1.54 -9.67 8.27
C VAL A 74 0.78 -10.15 7.04
N PRO A 75 -0.01 -9.29 6.37
CA PRO A 75 -0.69 -9.64 5.13
C PRO A 75 0.28 -10.28 4.13
N SER A 76 -0.10 -11.43 3.56
CA SER A 76 0.75 -12.18 2.62
C SER A 76 1.05 -11.41 1.33
N ILE A 77 0.21 -10.43 1.00
CA ILE A 77 0.35 -9.55 -0.15
C ILE A 77 1.44 -8.49 0.03
N LEU A 78 1.88 -8.23 1.26
CA LEU A 78 2.91 -7.22 1.51
C LEU A 78 4.30 -7.76 1.17
N PRO A 79 5.14 -6.95 0.51
CA PRO A 79 6.52 -7.33 0.21
C PRO A 79 7.31 -7.61 1.49
N SER A 80 8.27 -8.53 1.41
CA SER A 80 9.07 -8.99 2.56
C SER A 80 10.01 -7.93 3.14
N VAL A 81 10.21 -6.83 2.44
CA VAL A 81 11.21 -5.81 2.76
C VAL A 81 10.64 -4.79 3.75
N SER A 82 11.41 -4.49 4.81
CA SER A 82 11.15 -3.38 5.75
C SER A 82 9.83 -3.46 6.55
N LYS A 83 9.37 -4.67 6.88
CA LYS A 83 8.11 -4.89 7.63
C LYS A 83 8.07 -4.10 8.96
N LYS A 84 9.19 -4.03 9.68
CA LYS A 84 9.25 -3.36 10.99
C LYS A 84 9.09 -1.84 10.86
N GLU A 85 9.79 -1.23 9.93
CA GLU A 85 9.74 0.21 9.67
C GLU A 85 8.37 0.62 9.15
N MET A 86 7.80 -0.17 8.25
CA MET A 86 6.45 0.04 7.71
C MET A 86 5.38 -0.02 8.83
N LEU A 87 5.47 -1.01 9.72
CA LEU A 87 4.55 -1.13 10.84
C LEU A 87 4.67 0.04 11.81
N LYS A 88 5.89 0.47 12.14
CA LYS A 88 6.11 1.66 12.97
C LYS A 88 5.48 2.91 12.35
N GLU A 89 5.71 3.13 11.05
CA GLU A 89 5.14 4.27 10.33
C GLU A 89 3.60 4.19 10.33
N LEU A 90 3.02 3.01 10.08
CA LEU A 90 1.57 2.81 10.10
C LEU A 90 0.97 3.12 11.48
N ILE A 91 1.57 2.61 12.55
CA ILE A 91 1.11 2.85 13.92
C ILE A 91 1.26 4.34 14.30
N ALA A 92 2.35 4.98 13.93
CA ALA A 92 2.55 6.41 14.16
C ALA A 92 1.49 7.26 13.43
N GLU A 93 1.11 6.87 12.21
CA GLU A 93 0.04 7.53 11.45
C GLU A 93 -1.35 7.29 12.07
N LEU A 94 -1.60 6.08 12.59
CA LEU A 94 -2.82 5.78 13.35
C LEU A 94 -2.92 6.63 14.62
N ALA A 95 -1.80 6.84 15.30
CA ALA A 95 -1.70 7.67 16.49
C ALA A 95 -1.90 9.17 16.19
N ASN A 96 -1.65 9.58 14.94
CA ASN A 96 -1.89 10.94 14.50
C ASN A 96 -3.35 11.12 14.09
N HIS A 97 -4.23 11.45 15.04
CA HIS A 97 -5.71 11.44 14.99
C HIS A 97 -6.38 12.12 13.78
N ASN A 98 -5.62 12.75 12.89
CA ASN A 98 -6.19 13.54 11.79
C ASN A 98 -6.26 12.84 10.43
N GLN A 99 -5.61 11.71 10.22
CA GLN A 99 -5.42 11.16 8.87
C GLN A 99 -6.07 9.81 8.59
N LEU A 100 -6.09 8.88 9.54
CA LEU A 100 -6.60 7.52 9.33
C LEU A 100 -7.84 7.25 10.19
N LYS A 101 -9.04 7.62 9.69
CA LYS A 101 -10.30 7.50 10.44
C LYS A 101 -11.20 6.36 9.97
N THR A 102 -10.95 5.82 8.79
CA THR A 102 -11.80 4.76 8.21
C THR A 102 -10.95 3.55 7.80
N PRO A 103 -11.53 2.34 7.75
CA PRO A 103 -10.84 1.16 7.26
C PRO A 103 -10.21 1.39 5.88
N GLU A 104 -10.92 2.05 4.98
CA GLU A 104 -10.44 2.35 3.61
C GLU A 104 -9.18 3.23 3.64
N SER A 105 -9.12 4.22 4.55
CA SER A 105 -7.93 5.08 4.69
C SER A 105 -6.73 4.31 5.23
N ILE A 106 -6.95 3.35 6.14
CA ILE A 106 -5.89 2.46 6.67
C ILE A 106 -5.38 1.55 5.54
N ILE A 107 -6.29 0.98 4.75
CA ILE A 107 -5.96 0.13 3.60
C ILE A 107 -5.16 0.91 2.56
N ALA A 108 -5.63 2.10 2.19
CA ALA A 108 -4.95 2.98 1.23
C ALA A 108 -3.53 3.35 1.72
N LYS A 109 -3.39 3.68 2.99
CA LYS A 109 -2.07 3.98 3.58
C LYS A 109 -1.17 2.75 3.55
N THR A 110 -1.67 1.58 3.95
CA THR A 110 -0.92 0.32 3.91
C THR A 110 -0.44 0.00 2.50
N ALA A 111 -1.29 0.16 1.49
CA ALA A 111 -0.94 -0.03 0.08
C ALA A 111 0.16 0.95 -0.37
N SER A 112 0.00 2.23 -0.03
CA SER A 112 0.99 3.28 -0.35
C SER A 112 2.36 2.97 0.25
N MET A 113 2.40 2.57 1.52
CA MET A 113 3.64 2.23 2.22
C MET A 113 4.30 0.98 1.64
N ALA A 114 3.52 -0.05 1.30
CA ALA A 114 4.01 -1.26 0.67
C ALA A 114 4.61 -0.97 -0.72
N CYS A 115 3.98 -0.10 -1.51
CA CYS A 115 4.52 0.35 -2.79
C CYS A 115 5.82 1.12 -2.63
N LYS A 116 5.90 2.06 -1.67
CA LYS A 116 7.13 2.80 -1.39
C LYS A 116 8.28 1.86 -0.98
N ALA A 117 7.99 0.84 -0.18
CA ALA A 117 8.98 -0.14 0.24
C ALA A 117 9.49 -0.98 -0.95
N ALA A 118 8.62 -1.36 -1.88
CA ALA A 118 8.97 -2.09 -3.09
C ALA A 118 9.81 -1.24 -4.07
N VAL A 119 9.46 0.03 -4.25
CA VAL A 119 10.14 0.95 -5.19
C VAL A 119 11.50 1.42 -4.67
N LYS A 120 11.71 1.50 -3.35
CA LYS A 120 13.03 1.84 -2.76
C LYS A 120 14.18 0.91 -3.21
N GLY A 121 13.84 -0.27 -3.76
CA GLY A 121 14.79 -1.19 -4.36
C GLY A 121 15.33 -0.78 -5.73
N ASN A 122 14.96 0.39 -6.27
CA ASN A 122 15.33 0.86 -7.62
C ASN A 122 15.02 -0.18 -8.72
N HIS A 123 13.92 -0.92 -8.52
CA HIS A 123 13.54 -2.03 -9.39
C HIS A 123 12.97 -1.49 -10.69
N THR A 124 13.74 -1.66 -11.76
CA THR A 124 13.24 -1.42 -13.12
C THR A 124 12.39 -2.63 -13.52
N LEU A 125 11.11 -2.40 -13.85
CA LEU A 125 10.23 -3.47 -14.31
C LEU A 125 10.79 -4.11 -15.58
N SER A 126 10.83 -5.42 -15.59
CA SER A 126 10.98 -6.18 -16.84
C SER A 126 9.72 -5.99 -17.71
N LEU A 127 9.83 -6.28 -18.99
CA LEU A 127 8.71 -6.22 -19.94
C LEU A 127 7.52 -7.10 -19.49
N LEU A 128 7.81 -8.25 -18.88
CA LEU A 128 6.80 -9.18 -18.41
C LEU A 128 6.08 -8.60 -17.17
N GLU A 129 6.81 -8.05 -16.21
CA GLU A 129 6.24 -7.40 -15.03
C GLU A 129 5.41 -6.18 -15.41
N ALA A 130 5.90 -5.36 -16.35
CA ALA A 130 5.16 -4.21 -16.86
C ALA A 130 3.84 -4.64 -17.53
N LYS A 131 3.88 -5.70 -18.36
CA LYS A 131 2.68 -6.25 -19.00
C LYS A 131 1.70 -6.77 -17.95
N THR A 132 2.16 -7.55 -16.97
CA THR A 132 1.31 -8.07 -15.89
C THR A 132 0.65 -6.93 -15.12
N LEU A 133 1.40 -5.89 -14.77
CA LEU A 133 0.86 -4.72 -14.07
C LEU A 133 -0.21 -4.00 -14.89
N ILE A 134 0.01 -3.83 -16.20
CA ILE A 134 -0.96 -3.21 -17.11
C ILE A 134 -2.22 -4.07 -17.20
N ASP A 135 -2.06 -5.37 -17.41
CA ASP A 135 -3.19 -6.30 -17.50
C ASP A 135 -4.02 -6.28 -16.21
N GLU A 136 -3.36 -6.29 -15.04
CA GLU A 136 -4.05 -6.19 -13.76
C GLU A 136 -4.76 -4.85 -13.57
N LEU A 137 -4.09 -3.75 -13.89
CA LEU A 137 -4.65 -2.40 -13.79
C LEU A 137 -5.90 -2.25 -14.66
N MET A 138 -5.82 -2.73 -15.91
CA MET A 138 -6.94 -2.62 -16.87
C MET A 138 -8.13 -3.52 -16.53
N ASN A 139 -7.93 -4.54 -15.70
CA ASN A 139 -9.01 -5.39 -15.19
C ASN A 139 -9.70 -4.81 -13.93
N LEU A 140 -9.26 -3.68 -13.41
CA LEU A 140 -9.91 -2.99 -12.31
C LEU A 140 -11.16 -2.23 -12.79
N GLU A 141 -12.16 -2.09 -11.92
CA GLU A 141 -13.37 -1.33 -12.21
C GLU A 141 -13.08 0.15 -12.54
N ASN A 142 -12.14 0.74 -11.82
CA ASN A 142 -11.65 2.11 -12.08
C ASN A 142 -10.11 2.13 -12.10
N PRO A 143 -9.48 1.96 -13.26
CA PRO A 143 -8.02 1.94 -13.38
C PRO A 143 -7.36 3.33 -13.39
N TYR A 144 -8.12 4.42 -13.50
CA TYR A 144 -7.60 5.74 -13.90
C TYR A 144 -7.00 6.57 -12.75
N HIS A 145 -7.34 6.27 -11.50
CA HIS A 145 -6.86 7.03 -10.33
C HIS A 145 -6.44 6.12 -9.21
N CYS A 146 -5.31 6.44 -8.56
CA CYS A 146 -4.89 5.77 -7.33
C CYS A 146 -5.77 6.24 -6.14
N PRO A 147 -5.70 5.57 -4.98
CA PRO A 147 -6.47 5.95 -3.78
C PRO A 147 -6.25 7.40 -3.32
N HIS A 148 -5.13 7.99 -3.66
CA HIS A 148 -4.77 9.38 -3.33
C HIS A 148 -5.21 10.39 -4.41
N GLY A 149 -5.98 9.95 -5.41
CA GLY A 149 -6.50 10.81 -6.48
C GLY A 149 -5.49 11.16 -7.58
N ARG A 150 -4.29 10.56 -7.57
CA ARG A 150 -3.32 10.76 -8.66
C ARG A 150 -3.73 9.94 -9.88
N PRO A 151 -3.63 10.49 -11.10
CA PRO A 151 -3.88 9.70 -12.30
C PRO A 151 -2.85 8.57 -12.42
N THR A 152 -3.31 7.36 -12.72
CA THR A 152 -2.47 6.20 -12.99
C THR A 152 -1.99 6.20 -14.43
N MET A 153 -2.77 6.80 -15.32
CA MET A 153 -2.48 6.91 -16.74
C MET A 153 -3.11 8.17 -17.34
N PHE A 154 -2.52 8.63 -18.42
CA PHE A 154 -3.10 9.68 -19.26
C PHE A 154 -2.79 9.45 -20.72
N GLU A 155 -3.62 9.99 -21.61
CA GLU A 155 -3.42 9.93 -23.03
C GLU A 155 -2.78 11.22 -23.55
N MET A 156 -1.87 11.08 -24.52
CA MET A 156 -1.33 12.18 -25.31
C MET A 156 -1.57 11.90 -26.79
N SER A 157 -2.24 12.83 -27.43
CA SER A 157 -2.41 12.81 -28.88
C SER A 157 -1.08 13.07 -29.61
N LYS A 158 -1.00 12.71 -30.88
CA LYS A 158 0.17 13.03 -31.72
C LYS A 158 0.40 14.54 -31.79
N TYR A 159 -0.67 15.32 -31.91
CA TYR A 159 -0.62 16.79 -31.94
C TYR A 159 0.04 17.36 -30.66
N GLU A 160 -0.39 16.90 -29.49
CA GLU A 160 0.17 17.37 -28.20
C GLU A 160 1.66 17.04 -28.09
N ILE A 161 2.07 15.85 -28.56
CA ILE A 161 3.48 15.45 -28.58
C ILE A 161 4.28 16.37 -29.51
N GLU A 162 3.81 16.58 -30.75
CA GLU A 162 4.48 17.44 -31.71
C GLU A 162 4.57 18.89 -31.24
N LYS A 163 3.53 19.39 -30.57
CA LYS A 163 3.52 20.72 -29.94
C LYS A 163 4.58 20.84 -28.83
N LYS A 164 4.72 19.81 -27.97
CA LYS A 164 5.76 19.79 -26.91
C LYS A 164 7.16 19.84 -27.52
N PHE A 165 7.38 19.23 -28.68
CA PHE A 165 8.65 19.31 -29.40
C PHE A 165 8.78 20.55 -30.29
N LYS A 166 7.82 21.50 -30.21
CA LYS A 166 7.77 22.71 -31.06
C LYS A 166 7.85 22.43 -32.56
N ARG A 167 7.30 21.29 -33.00
CA ARG A 167 7.23 20.90 -34.41
C ARG A 167 6.00 21.44 -35.13
N ILE A 168 5.02 21.87 -34.36
CA ILE A 168 3.80 22.56 -34.80
C ILE A 168 3.56 23.74 -33.86
N VAL A 169 3.00 24.83 -34.40
CA VAL A 169 2.68 26.07 -33.67
C VAL A 169 1.28 25.95 -33.05
#